data_727689daa5be604d834aae7d4e72304f
#
_entry.id   727689daa5be604d834aae7d4e72304f
#
_cell.length_a   1.000
_cell.length_b   1.000
_cell.length_c   1.000
_cell.angle_alpha   90.00
_cell.angle_beta   90.00
_cell.angle_gamma   90.00
#
_symmetry.space_group_name_H-M   'P 1'
#
loop_
_entity.id
_entity.type
_entity.pdbx_description
1 polymer ?
#
loop_
_entity_poly.entity_id
_entity_poly.type
_entity_poly.pdbx_seq_one_letter_code
_entity_poly.pdbx_strand_id
1 'polypeptide(L)'
;MLFHFFILFSFLIAAPEIDQPVELSGPDHISLIVHQDLINDFFINLGKIKGKKKSFDWNLKNPKINISSEKAVFNAEIQLYNNLLSVTQDVVGKVDVSYDKLNNLIIIKIVDADVIIDIAGYDIGKIDIAGYFSKPLKLNGPQAVSDNIEFAMPSGINKKIDVVVNSYSLKLIEGGIKLSTSLGFNNIIKE
;
A
#
# COMPACT_ATOMS: atom_id res chain seq x y z
N MET A 1 -58.94 -8.82 13.39
CA MET A 1 -57.66 -8.75 14.13
C MET A 1 -56.61 -9.40 13.23
N LEU A 2 -55.94 -8.55 12.38
CA LEU A 2 -55.01 -9.02 11.36
C LEU A 2 -53.60 -8.78 11.85
N PHE A 3 -52.86 -9.83 12.14
CA PHE A 3 -51.44 -9.75 12.54
C PHE A 3 -50.58 -9.63 11.28
N HIS A 4 -49.92 -8.48 11.08
CA HIS A 4 -48.90 -8.29 10.06
C HIS A 4 -47.56 -8.78 10.61
N PHE A 5 -47.05 -9.87 10.04
CA PHE A 5 -45.72 -10.39 10.29
C PHE A 5 -44.71 -9.62 9.43
N PHE A 6 -43.94 -8.73 10.03
CA PHE A 6 -42.82 -8.05 9.37
C PHE A 6 -41.60 -8.99 9.40
N ILE A 7 -41.26 -9.57 8.23
CA ILE A 7 -40.01 -10.30 8.06
C ILE A 7 -38.91 -9.28 7.78
N LEU A 8 -38.04 -9.04 8.76
CA LEU A 8 -36.83 -8.24 8.61
C LEU A 8 -35.78 -9.09 7.88
N PHE A 9 -35.57 -8.84 6.59
CA PHE A 9 -34.44 -9.40 5.85
C PHE A 9 -33.17 -8.60 6.19
N SER A 10 -32.37 -9.13 7.10
CA SER A 10 -31.01 -8.61 7.34
C SER A 10 -30.11 -9.07 6.19
N PHE A 11 -29.84 -8.16 5.26
CA PHE A 11 -28.75 -8.36 4.30
C PHE A 11 -27.42 -8.29 5.05
N LEU A 12 -26.81 -9.44 5.29
CA LEU A 12 -25.43 -9.55 5.71
C LEU A 12 -24.57 -9.20 4.49
N ILE A 13 -24.13 -7.94 4.39
CA ILE A 13 -23.10 -7.54 3.42
C ILE A 13 -21.81 -8.16 3.96
N ALA A 14 -21.36 -9.26 3.32
CA ALA A 14 -20.04 -9.79 3.57
C ALA A 14 -19.01 -8.71 3.23
N ALA A 15 -18.28 -8.24 4.24
CA ALA A 15 -17.12 -7.39 4.02
C ALA A 15 -16.14 -8.14 3.09
N PRO A 16 -15.47 -7.46 2.15
CA PRO A 16 -14.45 -8.12 1.34
C PRO A 16 -13.41 -8.71 2.29
N GLU A 17 -13.19 -10.01 2.17
CA GLU A 17 -12.17 -10.74 2.90
C GLU A 17 -10.82 -10.09 2.56
N ILE A 18 -10.24 -9.39 3.53
CA ILE A 18 -8.88 -8.86 3.40
C ILE A 18 -7.99 -10.10 3.38
N ASP A 19 -7.38 -10.35 2.23
CA ASP A 19 -6.45 -11.46 2.02
C ASP A 19 -5.40 -11.41 3.14
N GLN A 20 -5.55 -12.31 4.12
CA GLN A 20 -4.59 -12.45 5.21
C GLN A 20 -3.26 -12.83 4.57
N PRO A 21 -2.12 -12.23 4.97
CA PRO A 21 -0.83 -12.61 4.43
C PRO A 21 -0.65 -14.11 4.64
N VAL A 22 -0.59 -14.85 3.53
CA VAL A 22 -0.34 -16.29 3.56
C VAL A 22 1.05 -16.48 4.17
N GLU A 23 1.12 -17.10 5.34
CA GLU A 23 2.41 -17.46 5.93
C GLU A 23 3.13 -18.40 4.96
N LEU A 24 4.39 -18.05 4.64
CA LEU A 24 5.23 -18.90 3.81
C LEU A 24 5.38 -20.26 4.49
N SER A 25 4.90 -21.31 3.85
CA SER A 25 5.08 -22.70 4.29
C SER A 25 6.49 -23.25 3.98
N GLY A 26 7.41 -22.40 3.53
CA GLY A 26 8.77 -22.75 3.13
C GLY A 26 9.76 -21.59 3.25
N PRO A 27 11.04 -21.81 2.95
CA PRO A 27 12.06 -20.77 3.00
C PRO A 27 11.81 -19.65 2.01
N ASP A 28 12.19 -18.43 2.37
CA ASP A 28 12.25 -17.27 1.46
C ASP A 28 13.36 -17.53 0.42
N HIS A 29 12.99 -17.83 -0.82
CA HIS A 29 13.99 -18.03 -1.89
C HIS A 29 14.41 -16.70 -2.52
N ILE A 30 13.48 -15.76 -2.66
CA ILE A 30 13.75 -14.39 -3.13
C ILE A 30 13.07 -13.42 -2.19
N SER A 31 13.77 -12.34 -1.82
CA SER A 31 13.21 -11.24 -1.04
C SER A 31 13.56 -9.91 -1.68
N LEU A 32 12.56 -9.04 -1.78
CA LEU A 32 12.69 -7.62 -2.13
C LEU A 32 12.43 -6.79 -0.89
N ILE A 33 13.32 -5.88 -0.58
CA ILE A 33 13.12 -4.88 0.47
C ILE A 33 12.99 -3.51 -0.17
N VAL A 34 11.86 -2.86 0.07
CA VAL A 34 11.61 -1.48 -0.30
C VAL A 34 11.82 -0.63 0.93
N HIS A 35 12.89 0.16 0.96
CA HIS A 35 13.19 1.07 2.07
C HIS A 35 12.25 2.27 2.05
N GLN A 36 11.85 2.74 3.21
CA GLN A 36 10.97 3.92 3.35
C GLN A 36 11.57 5.18 2.73
N ASP A 37 12.90 5.29 2.66
CA ASP A 37 13.57 6.44 2.06
C ASP A 37 13.22 6.59 0.57
N LEU A 38 13.13 5.48 -0.18
CA LEU A 38 12.67 5.50 -1.57
C LEU A 38 11.24 6.06 -1.69
N ILE A 39 10.36 5.68 -0.75
CA ILE A 39 8.98 6.16 -0.72
C ILE A 39 8.96 7.65 -0.35
N ASN A 40 9.80 8.06 0.59
CA ASN A 40 9.90 9.45 1.02
C ASN A 40 10.51 10.34 -0.07
N ASP A 41 11.47 9.87 -0.84
CA ASP A 41 12.00 10.56 -2.02
C ASP A 41 10.90 10.80 -3.07
N PHE A 42 9.96 9.88 -3.23
CA PHE A 42 8.78 10.11 -4.08
C PHE A 42 8.00 11.35 -3.63
N PHE A 43 7.73 11.51 -2.31
CA PHE A 43 7.01 12.68 -1.80
C PHE A 43 7.77 13.98 -2.02
N ILE A 44 9.10 13.96 -1.86
CA ILE A 44 9.96 15.13 -2.13
C ILE A 44 9.81 15.57 -3.59
N ASN A 45 9.73 14.62 -4.51
CA ASN A 45 9.64 14.87 -5.94
C ASN A 45 8.23 15.23 -6.44
N LEU A 46 7.17 15.05 -5.64
CA LEU A 46 5.82 15.50 -5.99
C LEU A 46 5.68 17.02 -6.06
N GLY A 47 6.63 17.74 -5.45
CA GLY A 47 6.58 19.19 -5.39
C GLY A 47 5.56 19.72 -4.36
N LYS A 48 5.10 20.95 -4.58
CA LYS A 48 4.22 21.63 -3.62
C LYS A 48 2.78 21.17 -3.75
N ILE A 49 2.23 20.59 -2.69
CA ILE A 49 0.81 20.25 -2.56
C ILE A 49 0.14 21.40 -1.81
N LYS A 50 -0.79 22.08 -2.46
CA LYS A 50 -1.48 23.26 -1.94
C LYS A 50 -2.93 23.29 -2.37
N GLY A 51 -3.74 24.03 -1.64
CA GLY A 51 -5.16 24.23 -1.96
C GLY A 51 -5.75 25.42 -1.23
N LYS A 52 -7.08 25.49 -1.26
CA LYS A 52 -7.83 26.55 -0.60
C LYS A 52 -9.00 25.97 0.19
N LYS A 53 -9.24 26.50 1.38
CA LYS A 53 -10.39 26.14 2.21
C LYS A 53 -10.98 27.42 2.83
N LYS A 54 -12.23 27.75 2.47
CA LYS A 54 -12.87 29.03 2.80
C LYS A 54 -11.96 30.22 2.38
N SER A 55 -11.61 31.10 3.32
CA SER A 55 -10.73 32.26 3.12
C SER A 55 -9.24 31.97 3.36
N PHE A 56 -8.87 30.70 3.61
CA PHE A 56 -7.49 30.30 3.88
C PHE A 56 -6.91 29.58 2.67
N ASP A 57 -5.70 29.95 2.30
CA ASP A 57 -4.83 29.13 1.49
C ASP A 57 -4.11 28.14 2.41
N TRP A 58 -3.76 26.97 1.89
CA TRP A 58 -2.97 25.99 2.64
C TRP A 58 -1.93 25.31 1.77
N ASN A 59 -0.86 24.86 2.41
CA ASN A 59 0.14 24.02 1.78
C ASN A 59 0.54 22.88 2.71
N LEU A 60 0.81 21.72 2.12
CA LEU A 60 1.35 20.56 2.81
C LEU A 60 2.87 20.64 2.82
N LYS A 61 3.46 20.42 3.97
CA LYS A 61 4.91 20.45 4.21
C LYS A 61 5.38 19.10 4.73
N ASN A 62 6.59 18.73 4.36
CA ASN A 62 7.31 17.59 4.91
C ASN A 62 6.52 16.26 4.88
N PRO A 63 5.78 15.95 3.78
CA PRO A 63 5.07 14.68 3.70
C PRO A 63 6.07 13.52 3.70
N LYS A 64 5.84 12.54 4.60
CA LYS A 64 6.68 11.34 4.72
C LYS A 64 5.88 10.16 5.25
N ILE A 65 6.34 8.95 4.94
CA ILE A 65 5.86 7.71 5.54
C ILE A 65 6.93 7.19 6.50
N ASN A 66 6.52 6.82 7.71
CA ASN A 66 7.33 6.08 8.66
C ASN A 66 6.79 4.65 8.74
N ILE A 67 7.67 3.68 8.58
CA ILE A 67 7.33 2.27 8.58
C ILE A 67 8.00 1.59 9.76
N SER A 68 7.20 0.95 10.60
CA SER A 68 7.65 0.04 11.65
C SER A 68 7.19 -1.39 11.34
N SER A 69 7.61 -2.36 12.12
CA SER A 69 7.19 -3.76 11.96
C SER A 69 5.67 -3.99 12.13
N GLU A 70 4.96 -3.04 12.74
CA GLU A 70 3.53 -3.18 13.04
C GLU A 70 2.64 -2.35 12.10
N LYS A 71 3.12 -1.19 11.65
CA LYS A 71 2.32 -0.23 10.89
C LYS A 71 3.14 0.70 10.02
N ALA A 72 2.49 1.22 8.98
CA ALA A 72 2.97 2.34 8.20
C ALA A 72 2.10 3.57 8.47
N VAL A 73 2.73 4.72 8.75
CA VAL A 73 2.05 5.96 9.14
C VAL A 73 2.52 7.09 8.23
N PHE A 74 1.57 7.80 7.65
CA PHE A 74 1.82 9.04 6.94
C PHE A 74 1.89 10.20 7.93
N ASN A 75 2.91 11.05 7.81
CA ASN A 75 3.09 12.24 8.60
C ASN A 75 3.39 13.42 7.68
N ALA A 76 2.81 14.57 8.00
CA ALA A 76 3.07 15.83 7.31
C ALA A 76 2.70 17.00 8.23
N GLU A 77 2.93 18.20 7.77
CA GLU A 77 2.43 19.44 8.37
C GLU A 77 1.55 20.15 7.35
N ILE A 78 0.41 20.67 7.78
CA ILE A 78 -0.38 21.59 6.97
C ILE A 78 -0.21 23.01 7.50
N GLN A 79 0.23 23.92 6.65
CA GLN A 79 0.24 25.34 6.95
C GLN A 79 -0.95 26.01 6.29
N LEU A 80 -1.81 26.61 7.12
CA LEU A 80 -2.90 27.47 6.67
C LEU A 80 -2.52 28.93 6.85
N TYR A 81 -2.85 29.75 5.90
CA TYR A 81 -2.55 31.19 5.96
C TYR A 81 -3.55 32.02 5.17
N ASN A 82 -3.71 33.24 5.62
CA ASN A 82 -4.37 34.33 4.92
C ASN A 82 -3.61 35.64 5.21
N ASN A 83 -4.18 36.78 4.84
CA ASN A 83 -3.53 38.09 5.02
C ASN A 83 -3.31 38.47 6.49
N LEU A 84 -3.97 37.82 7.45
CA LEU A 84 -3.98 38.18 8.86
C LEU A 84 -3.33 37.14 9.77
N LEU A 85 -3.30 35.88 9.35
CA LEU A 85 -2.98 34.75 10.22
C LEU A 85 -2.26 33.64 9.45
N SER A 86 -1.31 33.00 10.14
CA SER A 86 -0.69 31.75 9.67
C SER A 86 -0.64 30.75 10.82
N VAL A 87 -1.16 29.52 10.59
CA VAL A 87 -1.22 28.43 11.55
C VAL A 87 -0.65 27.17 10.92
N THR A 88 0.14 26.41 11.66
CA THR A 88 0.64 25.10 11.24
C THR A 88 0.06 24.03 12.16
N GLN A 89 -0.36 22.91 11.57
CA GLN A 89 -0.94 21.77 12.26
C GLN A 89 -0.38 20.48 11.70
N ASP A 90 -0.12 19.50 12.59
CA ASP A 90 0.34 18.18 12.22
C ASP A 90 -0.76 17.37 11.53
N VAL A 91 -0.36 16.61 10.54
CA VAL A 91 -1.18 15.64 9.82
C VAL A 91 -0.63 14.26 10.09
N VAL A 92 -1.47 13.39 10.63
CA VAL A 92 -1.15 11.97 10.82
C VAL A 92 -2.17 11.15 10.06
N GLY A 93 -1.69 10.20 9.26
CA GLY A 93 -2.55 9.38 8.42
C GLY A 93 -2.18 7.90 8.47
N LYS A 94 -3.14 7.04 8.12
CA LYS A 94 -2.93 5.61 7.97
C LYS A 94 -2.46 5.29 6.55
N VAL A 95 -1.55 4.34 6.44
CA VAL A 95 -1.05 3.81 5.16
C VAL A 95 -1.34 2.33 5.09
N ASP A 96 -2.04 1.92 4.04
CA ASP A 96 -2.24 0.52 3.70
C ASP A 96 -1.17 0.09 2.70
N VAL A 97 -0.60 -1.08 2.96
CA VAL A 97 0.39 -1.73 2.09
C VAL A 97 -0.15 -3.10 1.71
N SER A 98 -0.22 -3.36 0.42
CA SER A 98 -0.71 -4.63 -0.11
C SER A 98 0.11 -5.11 -1.30
N TYR A 99 -0.05 -6.37 -1.68
CA TYR A 99 0.60 -6.96 -2.83
C TYR A 99 -0.43 -7.51 -3.82
N ASP A 100 -0.42 -6.96 -5.03
CA ASP A 100 -1.20 -7.48 -6.15
C ASP A 100 -0.40 -8.59 -6.84
N LYS A 101 -0.71 -9.83 -6.52
CA LYS A 101 -0.04 -11.01 -7.06
C LYS A 101 -0.17 -11.12 -8.57
N LEU A 102 -1.34 -10.77 -9.14
CA LEU A 102 -1.60 -10.93 -10.57
C LEU A 102 -0.74 -9.99 -11.40
N ASN A 103 -0.54 -8.77 -10.91
CA ASN A 103 0.24 -7.75 -11.61
C ASN A 103 1.67 -7.63 -11.07
N ASN A 104 2.04 -8.40 -10.06
CA ASN A 104 3.32 -8.34 -9.38
C ASN A 104 3.66 -6.93 -8.88
N LEU A 105 2.73 -6.30 -8.15
CA LEU A 105 2.87 -4.91 -7.69
C LEU A 105 2.72 -4.83 -6.16
N ILE A 106 3.66 -4.14 -5.51
CA ILE A 106 3.49 -3.62 -4.15
C ILE A 106 2.70 -2.32 -4.27
N ILE A 107 1.58 -2.23 -3.57
CA ILE A 107 0.68 -1.09 -3.59
C ILE A 107 0.72 -0.41 -2.24
N ILE A 108 1.06 0.88 -2.22
CA ILE A 108 1.15 1.72 -1.01
C ILE A 108 0.12 2.84 -1.16
N LYS A 109 -0.84 2.90 -0.26
CA LYS A 109 -1.96 3.85 -0.32
C LYS A 109 -2.14 4.58 1.01
N ILE A 110 -2.21 5.90 0.99
CA ILE A 110 -2.66 6.70 2.13
C ILE A 110 -4.19 6.61 2.14
N VAL A 111 -4.76 6.04 3.21
CA VAL A 111 -6.20 5.75 3.29
C VAL A 111 -6.95 6.64 4.26
N ASP A 112 -6.23 7.25 5.19
CA ASP A 112 -6.80 8.13 6.20
C ASP A 112 -5.74 9.18 6.55
N ALA A 113 -6.01 10.44 6.23
CA ALA A 113 -5.16 11.58 6.55
C ALA A 113 -6.01 12.86 6.51
N ASP A 114 -6.93 12.96 7.45
CA ASP A 114 -7.81 14.10 7.56
C ASP A 114 -7.31 15.09 8.59
N VAL A 115 -7.49 16.38 8.32
CA VAL A 115 -7.20 17.44 9.27
C VAL A 115 -8.46 18.24 9.55
N ILE A 116 -8.87 18.25 10.81
CA ILE A 116 -9.93 19.15 11.30
C ILE A 116 -9.25 20.45 11.72
N ILE A 117 -9.70 21.55 11.14
CA ILE A 117 -9.11 22.86 11.38
C ILE A 117 -10.04 23.71 12.21
N ASP A 118 -9.60 24.00 13.43
CA ASP A 118 -10.20 24.99 14.32
C ASP A 118 -9.19 26.11 14.58
N ILE A 119 -9.55 27.34 14.32
CA ILE A 119 -8.70 28.49 14.57
C ILE A 119 -9.44 29.44 15.53
N ALA A 120 -8.95 29.52 16.76
CA ALA A 120 -9.48 30.37 17.83
C ALA A 120 -11.00 30.14 18.07
N GLY A 121 -11.45 28.88 18.04
CA GLY A 121 -12.85 28.49 18.24
C GLY A 121 -13.72 28.62 16.97
N TYR A 122 -13.13 28.97 15.83
CA TYR A 122 -13.83 28.99 14.55
C TYR A 122 -13.54 27.71 13.76
N ASP A 123 -14.55 26.88 13.55
CA ASP A 123 -14.45 25.71 12.69
C ASP A 123 -14.26 26.11 11.23
N ILE A 124 -13.05 25.90 10.72
CA ILE A 124 -12.71 26.10 9.30
C ILE A 124 -13.18 24.89 8.47
N GLY A 125 -13.35 23.74 9.10
CA GLY A 125 -13.79 22.49 8.53
C GLY A 125 -12.65 21.50 8.30
N LYS A 126 -12.99 20.37 7.69
CA LYS A 126 -12.09 19.26 7.42
C LYS A 126 -11.37 19.42 6.08
N ILE A 127 -10.09 19.12 6.03
CA ILE A 127 -9.32 18.97 4.80
C ILE A 127 -8.95 17.49 4.66
N ASP A 128 -9.38 16.88 3.57
CA ASP A 128 -9.05 15.48 3.21
C ASP A 128 -7.72 15.45 2.47
N ILE A 129 -6.65 15.19 3.20
CA ILE A 129 -5.29 15.07 2.63
C ILE A 129 -5.14 13.75 1.87
N ALA A 130 -5.77 12.66 2.35
CA ALA A 130 -5.71 11.36 1.66
C ALA A 130 -6.28 11.43 0.24
N GLY A 131 -7.31 12.24 0.02
CA GLY A 131 -7.89 12.47 -1.30
C GLY A 131 -6.93 13.05 -2.33
N TYR A 132 -5.92 13.80 -1.91
CA TYR A 132 -4.86 14.31 -2.81
C TYR A 132 -3.90 13.19 -3.24
N PHE A 133 -3.79 12.10 -2.47
CA PHE A 133 -3.02 10.89 -2.77
C PHE A 133 -3.93 9.74 -3.23
N SER A 134 -5.03 10.05 -3.91
CA SER A 134 -6.04 9.06 -4.36
C SER A 134 -5.46 7.95 -5.24
N LYS A 135 -4.39 8.25 -6.00
CA LYS A 135 -3.65 7.26 -6.77
C LYS A 135 -2.58 6.62 -5.88
N PRO A 136 -2.62 5.30 -5.66
CA PRO A 136 -1.61 4.63 -4.87
C PRO A 136 -0.24 4.66 -5.56
N LEU A 137 0.84 4.67 -4.77
CA LEU A 137 2.18 4.38 -5.26
C LEU A 137 2.25 2.87 -5.57
N LYS A 138 2.72 2.54 -6.77
CA LYS A 138 2.87 1.16 -7.24
C LYS A 138 4.33 0.89 -7.55
N LEU A 139 4.87 -0.15 -6.95
CA LEU A 139 6.25 -0.59 -7.17
C LEU A 139 6.24 -2.03 -7.68
N ASN A 140 7.12 -2.35 -8.61
CA ASN A 140 7.25 -3.73 -9.09
C ASN A 140 7.73 -4.65 -7.96
N GLY A 141 7.10 -5.81 -7.84
CA GLY A 141 7.55 -6.88 -6.97
C GLY A 141 8.78 -7.60 -7.55
N PRO A 142 9.32 -8.60 -6.82
CA PRO A 142 10.45 -9.37 -7.27
C PRO A 142 10.09 -10.11 -8.56
N GLN A 143 10.93 -9.97 -9.59
CA GLN A 143 10.75 -10.74 -10.82
C GLN A 143 11.26 -12.17 -10.59
N ALA A 144 10.52 -13.15 -11.10
CA ALA A 144 11.04 -14.51 -11.21
C ALA A 144 12.31 -14.48 -12.08
N VAL A 145 13.33 -15.20 -11.66
CA VAL A 145 14.64 -15.19 -12.33
C VAL A 145 14.55 -15.75 -13.76
N SER A 146 13.55 -16.62 -14.01
CA SER A 146 13.27 -17.20 -15.32
C SER A 146 11.89 -17.85 -15.32
N ASP A 147 11.19 -17.79 -16.44
CA ASP A 147 9.92 -18.54 -16.58
C ASP A 147 10.17 -20.03 -16.79
N ASN A 148 11.33 -20.39 -17.35
CA ASN A 148 11.76 -21.77 -17.54
C ASN A 148 13.28 -21.88 -17.68
N ILE A 149 13.79 -23.07 -17.37
CA ILE A 149 15.21 -23.42 -17.50
C ILE A 149 15.28 -24.65 -18.42
N GLU A 150 16.09 -24.54 -19.48
CA GLU A 150 16.28 -25.63 -20.44
C GLU A 150 17.64 -26.28 -20.23
N PHE A 151 17.67 -27.61 -20.21
CA PHE A 151 18.88 -28.41 -20.06
C PHE A 151 19.00 -29.40 -21.21
N ALA A 152 20.16 -29.44 -21.86
CA ALA A 152 20.54 -30.51 -22.75
C ALA A 152 21.16 -31.64 -21.94
N MET A 153 20.50 -32.81 -21.92
CA MET A 153 21.03 -33.98 -21.26
C MET A 153 22.09 -34.69 -22.15
N PRO A 154 23.09 -35.39 -21.59
CA PRO A 154 24.08 -36.17 -22.34
C PRO A 154 23.42 -37.22 -23.26
N SER A 155 22.21 -37.67 -22.94
CA SER A 155 21.41 -38.58 -23.76
C SER A 155 20.77 -37.93 -25.01
N GLY A 156 21.03 -36.63 -25.25
CA GLY A 156 20.39 -35.86 -26.33
C GLY A 156 18.96 -35.41 -26.06
N ILE A 157 18.43 -35.69 -24.89
CA ILE A 157 17.09 -35.26 -24.49
C ILE A 157 17.16 -33.87 -23.86
N ASN A 158 16.38 -32.91 -24.36
CA ASN A 158 16.22 -31.61 -23.74
C ASN A 158 15.12 -31.70 -22.66
N LYS A 159 15.47 -31.27 -21.46
CA LYS A 159 14.49 -31.11 -20.36
C LYS A 159 14.19 -29.63 -20.14
N LYS A 160 12.93 -29.33 -19.94
CA LYS A 160 12.42 -28.02 -19.61
C LYS A 160 11.82 -28.06 -18.21
N ILE A 161 12.26 -27.16 -17.35
CA ILE A 161 11.81 -27.03 -15.95
C ILE A 161 11.20 -25.63 -15.81
N ASP A 162 9.93 -25.56 -15.41
CA ASP A 162 9.29 -24.29 -15.10
C ASP A 162 9.61 -23.86 -13.68
N VAL A 163 9.91 -22.58 -13.52
CA VAL A 163 10.02 -21.93 -12.22
C VAL A 163 8.64 -21.38 -11.85
N VAL A 164 8.10 -21.81 -10.73
CA VAL A 164 6.78 -21.39 -10.25
C VAL A 164 6.89 -20.72 -8.89
N VAL A 165 6.08 -19.67 -8.66
CA VAL A 165 5.93 -19.05 -7.35
C VAL A 165 4.89 -19.84 -6.55
N ASN A 166 5.33 -20.56 -5.52
CA ASN A 166 4.47 -21.37 -4.66
C ASN A 166 3.69 -20.48 -3.67
N SER A 167 4.38 -19.55 -3.04
CA SER A 167 3.80 -18.67 -2.04
C SER A 167 4.55 -17.34 -1.97
N TYR A 168 3.91 -16.35 -1.35
CA TYR A 168 4.51 -15.03 -1.09
C TYR A 168 4.15 -14.57 0.32
N SER A 169 4.96 -13.69 0.88
CA SER A 169 4.70 -13.01 2.15
C SER A 169 5.08 -11.56 2.05
N LEU A 170 4.15 -10.66 2.41
CA LEU A 170 4.38 -9.23 2.52
C LEU A 170 4.41 -8.88 4.01
N LYS A 171 5.51 -8.29 4.48
CA LYS A 171 5.69 -7.88 5.88
C LYS A 171 6.22 -6.46 5.95
N LEU A 172 5.68 -5.68 6.88
CA LEU A 172 6.33 -4.46 7.30
C LEU A 172 7.53 -4.83 8.18
N ILE A 173 8.63 -4.15 7.98
CA ILE A 173 9.85 -4.27 8.79
C ILE A 173 10.25 -2.86 9.24
N GLU A 174 11.15 -2.75 10.19
CA GLU A 174 11.65 -1.45 10.60
C GLU A 174 12.30 -0.71 9.43
N GLY A 175 11.78 0.47 9.08
CA GLY A 175 12.25 1.29 7.97
C GLY A 175 11.92 0.77 6.56
N GLY A 176 10.98 -0.20 6.40
CA GLY A 176 10.69 -0.69 5.06
C GLY A 176 9.61 -1.75 4.94
N ILE A 177 9.44 -2.22 3.70
CA ILE A 177 8.49 -3.27 3.30
C ILE A 177 9.30 -4.43 2.74
N LYS A 178 9.12 -5.64 3.29
CA LYS A 178 9.73 -6.87 2.78
C LYS A 178 8.67 -7.70 2.07
N LEU A 179 8.88 -7.97 0.78
CA LEU A 179 8.12 -8.95 0.00
C LEU A 179 9.03 -10.15 -0.27
N SER A 180 8.63 -11.32 0.22
CA SER A 180 9.35 -12.58 0.04
C SER A 180 8.52 -13.55 -0.81
N THR A 181 9.20 -14.37 -1.62
CA THR A 181 8.58 -15.41 -2.42
C THR A 181 9.28 -16.74 -2.22
N SER A 182 8.50 -17.83 -2.17
CA SER A 182 8.98 -19.20 -2.24
C SER A 182 8.80 -19.72 -3.66
N LEU A 183 9.85 -20.26 -4.24
CA LEU A 183 9.85 -20.80 -5.59
C LEU A 183 9.80 -22.33 -5.56
N GLY A 184 9.23 -22.91 -6.61
CA GLY A 184 9.26 -24.33 -6.88
C GLY A 184 9.67 -24.59 -8.34
N PHE A 185 9.91 -25.86 -8.65
CA PHE A 185 10.29 -26.30 -9.98
C PHE A 185 9.34 -27.40 -10.43
N ASN A 186 8.72 -27.21 -11.58
CA ASN A 186 7.88 -28.20 -12.22
C ASN A 186 8.55 -28.74 -13.48
N ASN A 187 8.66 -30.07 -13.55
CA ASN A 187 9.22 -30.71 -14.73
C ASN A 187 8.13 -30.77 -15.83
N ILE A 188 8.38 -30.15 -16.98
CA ILE A 188 7.50 -30.28 -18.14
C ILE A 188 7.99 -31.52 -18.91
N ILE A 189 7.32 -32.66 -18.69
CA ILE A 189 7.48 -33.81 -19.55
C ILE A 189 6.71 -33.51 -20.83
N LYS A 190 7.42 -33.20 -21.93
CA LYS A 190 6.79 -33.28 -23.27
C LYS A 190 6.77 -34.78 -23.62
N GLU A 191 5.57 -35.37 -23.57
CA GLU A 191 5.30 -36.61 -24.23
C GLU A 191 5.38 -36.48 -25.75
#